data_d60543e87c285dfd147701be92ee5a78
#
_entry.id   d60543e87c285dfd147701be92ee5a78
#
_cell.length_a   1.000
_cell.length_b   1.000
_cell.length_c   1.000
_cell.angle_alpha   90.00
_cell.angle_beta   90.00
_cell.angle_gamma   90.00
#
_symmetry.space_group_name_H-M   'P 1'
#
loop_
_entity.id
_entity.type
_entity.pdbx_description
1 polymer ?
#
loop_
_entity_poly.entity_id
_entity_poly.type
_entity_poly.pdbx_seq_one_letter_code
_entity_poly.pdbx_strand_id
1 'polypeptide(L)'
;MADSQTAPLEPITAADGTPLKKKLAQALFRSRVRAVSLVVPLFAFVMASFVIPIIALMWQGVYNDRFSSHMPNLTEQLTMWDGLTEPNEKMYEALVADLKTARADRTIGRAATRVNQESPGTRSLFTSTARKAKKLKPPFKESVVKANKKWGNIEVWQAMKITSQDLTPGFYATALDGRYTVDQGFVRQDEKRQIYVKLFWRTMLISATVMGLCLLLGYPVAYLLATLPLRTSNLLMIMVLLPFWTSLLVRTTAWIAILQSQGVINDLMVFVGITADDARFSLIYNMTGTIIAMTHILLPFMILPLYSVMKTIPPSYMRAARSLGATPTMAFIKVYMPQTIPGIGAGGLLVFILAIGYYITPALVGGQDGQLISNMIAYHMQKSLNWSLAAALGGILLAGVLVLYWAYDKVIGIDNMKLG
;
A
#
# COMPACT_ATOMS: atom_id res chain seq x y z
N MET A 1 -15.59 -16.41 75.22
CA MET A 1 -15.06 -15.88 73.95
C MET A 1 -13.87 -16.74 73.58
N ALA A 2 -14.06 -17.66 72.66
CA ALA A 2 -13.00 -18.60 72.20
C ALA A 2 -12.40 -18.04 70.93
N ASP A 3 -11.14 -17.66 70.99
CA ASP A 3 -10.32 -17.26 69.85
C ASP A 3 -10.08 -18.46 68.98
N SER A 4 -10.75 -18.56 67.83
CA SER A 4 -10.46 -19.56 66.80
C SER A 4 -9.24 -19.07 65.98
N GLN A 5 -8.03 -19.42 66.44
CA GLN A 5 -6.81 -19.33 65.67
C GLN A 5 -6.96 -20.26 64.42
N THR A 6 -7.21 -19.69 63.26
CA THR A 6 -7.09 -20.37 62.01
C THR A 6 -5.61 -20.72 61.77
N ALA A 7 -5.27 -22.02 61.96
CA ALA A 7 -3.94 -22.53 61.62
C ALA A 7 -3.62 -22.22 60.15
N PRO A 8 -2.41 -21.75 59.80
CA PRO A 8 -2.00 -21.53 58.43
C PRO A 8 -2.06 -22.84 57.67
N LEU A 9 -2.82 -22.85 56.56
CA LEU A 9 -2.90 -24.00 55.66
C LEU A 9 -1.50 -24.35 55.16
N GLU A 10 -1.03 -25.58 55.50
CA GLU A 10 0.25 -26.05 55.03
C GLU A 10 0.30 -25.97 53.48
N PRO A 11 1.38 -25.47 52.89
CA PRO A 11 1.51 -25.38 51.44
C PRO A 11 1.50 -26.80 50.84
N ILE A 12 0.58 -27.06 49.92
CA ILE A 12 0.49 -28.32 49.18
C ILE A 12 1.84 -28.56 48.49
N THR A 13 2.51 -29.64 48.88
CA THR A 13 3.80 -30.05 48.32
C THR A 13 3.64 -31.23 47.35
N ALA A 14 4.48 -31.25 46.31
CA ALA A 14 4.57 -32.40 45.37
C ALA A 14 5.32 -33.57 46.04
N ALA A 15 5.30 -34.78 45.45
CA ALA A 15 5.91 -35.98 45.98
C ALA A 15 7.43 -35.88 46.31
N ASP A 16 8.10 -34.84 45.81
CA ASP A 16 9.52 -34.53 46.04
C ASP A 16 9.73 -33.41 47.08
N GLY A 17 8.70 -33.04 47.84
CA GLY A 17 8.76 -32.03 48.90
C GLY A 17 8.79 -30.58 48.41
N THR A 18 8.74 -30.32 47.10
CA THR A 18 8.72 -28.95 46.56
C THR A 18 7.30 -28.38 46.58
N PRO A 19 7.12 -27.06 46.90
CA PRO A 19 5.81 -26.43 46.83
C PRO A 19 5.17 -26.60 45.44
N LEU A 20 3.96 -27.16 45.39
CA LEU A 20 3.23 -27.43 44.12
C LEU A 20 3.17 -26.22 43.21
N LYS A 21 2.97 -25.02 43.77
CA LYS A 21 2.96 -23.76 43.03
C LYS A 21 4.27 -23.50 42.27
N LYS A 22 5.43 -23.81 42.87
CA LYS A 22 6.76 -23.66 42.25
C LYS A 22 6.96 -24.66 41.12
N LYS A 23 6.57 -25.90 41.31
CA LYS A 23 6.68 -26.98 40.33
C LYS A 23 5.76 -26.73 39.13
N LEU A 24 4.53 -26.27 39.37
CA LEU A 24 3.59 -25.88 38.33
C LEU A 24 4.10 -24.67 37.52
N ALA A 25 4.63 -23.64 38.20
CA ALA A 25 5.23 -22.47 37.52
C ALA A 25 6.42 -22.87 36.63
N GLN A 26 7.29 -23.78 37.10
CA GLN A 26 8.40 -24.30 36.31
C GLN A 26 7.94 -25.15 35.10
N ALA A 27 6.92 -25.98 35.28
CA ALA A 27 6.34 -26.79 34.21
C ALA A 27 5.68 -25.87 33.13
N LEU A 28 4.91 -24.88 33.57
CA LEU A 28 4.31 -23.89 32.69
C LEU A 28 5.37 -23.03 31.95
N PHE A 29 6.44 -22.62 32.65
CA PHE A 29 7.54 -21.91 32.04
C PHE A 29 8.22 -22.75 30.95
N ARG A 30 8.57 -24.01 31.24
CA ARG A 30 9.16 -24.93 30.25
C ARG A 30 8.22 -25.16 29.04
N SER A 31 6.91 -25.33 29.29
CA SER A 31 5.92 -25.47 28.24
C SER A 31 5.85 -24.20 27.37
N ARG A 32 5.83 -23.02 27.99
CA ARG A 32 5.85 -21.73 27.26
C ARG A 32 7.14 -21.55 26.45
N VAL A 33 8.30 -21.84 27.03
CA VAL A 33 9.58 -21.76 26.32
C VAL A 33 9.60 -22.72 25.12
N ARG A 34 9.12 -23.95 25.26
CA ARG A 34 9.00 -24.87 24.11
C ARG A 34 8.04 -24.34 23.04
N ALA A 35 6.86 -23.85 23.44
CA ALA A 35 5.91 -23.26 22.50
C ALA A 35 6.52 -22.05 21.77
N VAL A 36 7.18 -21.14 22.48
CA VAL A 36 7.88 -19.99 21.90
C VAL A 36 9.00 -20.46 20.96
N SER A 37 9.83 -21.41 21.36
CA SER A 37 10.94 -21.92 20.53
C SER A 37 10.47 -22.54 19.20
N LEU A 38 9.27 -23.10 19.14
CA LEU A 38 8.66 -23.62 17.91
C LEU A 38 8.16 -22.49 16.99
N VAL A 39 7.74 -21.37 17.58
CA VAL A 39 7.24 -20.21 16.81
C VAL A 39 8.37 -19.27 16.35
N VAL A 40 9.47 -19.20 17.13
CA VAL A 40 10.61 -18.30 16.85
C VAL A 40 11.16 -18.42 15.42
N PRO A 41 11.39 -19.60 14.82
CA PRO A 41 11.93 -19.68 13.46
C PRO A 41 11.00 -19.01 12.43
N LEU A 42 9.70 -19.30 12.52
CA LEU A 42 8.70 -18.68 11.65
C LEU A 42 8.61 -17.16 11.89
N PHE A 43 8.57 -16.75 13.15
CA PHE A 43 8.52 -15.33 13.52
C PHE A 43 9.77 -14.58 13.04
N ALA A 44 10.97 -15.16 13.25
CA ALA A 44 12.23 -14.58 12.77
C ALA A 44 12.25 -14.46 11.24
N PHE A 45 11.74 -15.46 10.52
CA PHE A 45 11.61 -15.41 9.08
C PHE A 45 10.68 -14.27 8.62
N VAL A 46 9.49 -14.16 9.23
CA VAL A 46 8.55 -13.06 8.91
C VAL A 46 9.16 -11.70 9.22
N MET A 47 9.81 -11.55 10.37
CA MET A 47 10.49 -10.30 10.73
C MET A 47 11.59 -9.94 9.73
N ALA A 48 12.45 -10.87 9.37
CA ALA A 48 13.58 -10.63 8.45
C ALA A 48 13.13 -10.41 7.01
N SER A 49 12.09 -11.13 6.53
CA SER A 49 11.67 -11.12 5.13
C SER A 49 10.64 -10.03 4.82
N PHE A 50 9.86 -9.58 5.80
CA PHE A 50 8.76 -8.62 5.59
C PHE A 50 8.89 -7.38 6.46
N VAL A 51 8.93 -7.53 7.78
CA VAL A 51 8.83 -6.38 8.69
C VAL A 51 10.04 -5.46 8.59
N ILE A 52 11.25 -6.00 8.66
CA ILE A 52 12.49 -5.22 8.57
C ILE A 52 12.60 -4.51 7.20
N PRO A 53 12.38 -5.15 6.03
CA PRO A 53 12.39 -4.47 4.74
C PRO A 53 11.32 -3.39 4.61
N ILE A 54 10.12 -3.59 5.15
CA ILE A 54 9.06 -2.56 5.15
C ILE A 54 9.49 -1.35 5.98
N ILE A 55 9.99 -1.56 7.21
CA ILE A 55 10.48 -0.47 8.06
C ILE A 55 11.65 0.25 7.38
N ALA A 56 12.60 -0.49 6.80
CA ALA A 56 13.72 0.08 6.08
C ALA A 56 13.27 0.91 4.86
N LEU A 57 12.26 0.44 4.13
CA LEU A 57 11.66 1.21 3.04
C LEU A 57 10.98 2.48 3.57
N MET A 58 10.18 2.40 4.63
CA MET A 58 9.53 3.57 5.24
C MET A 58 10.55 4.59 5.75
N TRP A 59 11.68 4.12 6.31
CA TRP A 59 12.79 4.97 6.72
C TRP A 59 13.35 5.81 5.55
N GLN A 60 13.43 5.24 4.35
CA GLN A 60 13.85 5.98 3.15
C GLN A 60 12.88 7.12 2.76
N GLY A 61 11.63 7.08 3.22
CA GLY A 61 10.67 8.18 3.05
C GLY A 61 10.96 9.40 3.91
N VAL A 62 11.81 9.26 4.95
CA VAL A 62 12.19 10.34 5.87
C VAL A 62 13.68 10.66 5.79
N TYR A 63 14.52 9.64 5.57
CA TYR A 63 15.96 9.77 5.54
C TYR A 63 16.51 9.69 4.10
N ASN A 64 17.29 10.69 3.70
CA ASN A 64 17.93 10.72 2.38
C ASN A 64 19.21 11.57 2.40
N ASP A 65 20.35 10.92 2.48
CA ASP A 65 21.69 11.51 2.53
C ASP A 65 22.34 11.72 1.16
N ARG A 66 21.59 11.53 0.05
CA ARG A 66 22.17 11.56 -1.30
C ARG A 66 22.78 12.91 -1.70
N PHE A 67 22.38 14.00 -1.05
CA PHE A 67 22.98 15.31 -1.29
C PHE A 67 24.12 15.56 -0.32
N SER A 68 23.91 15.46 0.99
CA SER A 68 24.87 15.75 2.05
C SER A 68 26.15 14.90 1.92
N SER A 69 26.02 13.61 1.67
CA SER A 69 27.14 12.67 1.50
C SER A 69 28.02 12.96 0.25
N HIS A 70 27.49 13.64 -0.77
CA HIS A 70 28.19 13.92 -2.02
C HIS A 70 28.55 15.41 -2.20
N MET A 71 28.01 16.28 -1.35
CA MET A 71 28.23 17.73 -1.36
C MET A 71 28.46 18.24 0.08
N PRO A 72 29.46 17.70 0.81
CA PRO A 72 29.66 17.96 2.23
C PRO A 72 30.02 19.42 2.55
N ASN A 73 30.92 20.04 1.79
CA ASN A 73 31.33 21.43 2.02
C ASN A 73 30.17 22.40 1.81
N LEU A 74 29.38 22.16 0.76
CA LEU A 74 28.20 22.97 0.49
C LEU A 74 27.10 22.74 1.54
N THR A 75 26.92 21.52 2.00
CA THR A 75 25.94 21.18 3.05
C THR A 75 26.22 21.95 4.34
N GLU A 76 27.49 22.06 4.76
CA GLU A 76 27.89 22.85 5.91
C GLU A 76 27.49 24.33 5.76
N GLN A 77 27.80 24.94 4.60
CA GLN A 77 27.43 26.33 4.32
C GLN A 77 25.90 26.54 4.25
N LEU A 78 25.17 25.60 3.66
CA LEU A 78 23.71 25.66 3.57
C LEU A 78 23.05 25.53 4.96
N THR A 79 23.64 24.79 5.88
CA THR A 79 23.13 24.68 7.25
C THR A 79 23.18 26.02 7.99
N MET A 80 24.26 26.81 7.78
CA MET A 80 24.44 28.12 8.41
C MET A 80 23.65 29.24 7.71
N TRP A 81 23.22 29.04 6.46
CA TRP A 81 22.50 30.03 5.67
C TRP A 81 21.02 30.10 6.09
N ASP A 82 20.44 31.31 6.13
CA ASP A 82 19.03 31.53 6.49
C ASP A 82 18.03 31.01 5.41
N GLY A 83 18.48 30.94 4.15
CA GLY A 83 17.66 30.52 3.01
C GLY A 83 16.86 31.65 2.35
N LEU A 84 16.99 32.90 2.85
CA LEU A 84 16.25 34.04 2.37
C LEU A 84 17.13 35.11 1.74
N THR A 85 18.37 35.23 2.18
CA THR A 85 19.36 36.16 1.64
C THR A 85 20.04 35.57 0.40
N GLU A 86 20.65 36.43 -0.43
CA GLU A 86 21.43 35.95 -1.57
C GLU A 86 22.63 35.08 -1.12
N PRO A 87 22.92 33.98 -1.84
CA PRO A 87 24.08 33.15 -1.56
C PRO A 87 25.37 33.93 -1.63
N ASN A 88 26.22 33.75 -0.62
CA ASN A 88 27.50 34.43 -0.51
C ASN A 88 28.61 33.70 -1.29
N GLU A 89 29.77 34.37 -1.48
CA GLU A 89 30.93 33.84 -2.22
C GLU A 89 31.42 32.49 -1.67
N LYS A 90 31.41 32.29 -0.32
CA LYS A 90 31.81 31.03 0.32
C LYS A 90 30.93 29.84 -0.10
N MET A 91 29.64 30.07 -0.29
CA MET A 91 28.73 29.03 -0.77
C MET A 91 29.01 28.62 -2.22
N TYR A 92 29.37 29.59 -3.07
CA TYR A 92 29.79 29.30 -4.45
C TYR A 92 31.15 28.58 -4.50
N GLU A 93 32.09 28.94 -3.62
CA GLU A 93 33.36 28.26 -3.46
C GLU A 93 33.17 26.80 -3.04
N ALA A 94 32.36 26.54 -2.00
CA ALA A 94 31.97 25.21 -1.53
C ALA A 94 31.29 24.38 -2.63
N LEU A 95 30.36 25.00 -3.36
CA LEU A 95 29.72 24.36 -4.52
C LEU A 95 30.72 23.90 -5.57
N VAL A 96 31.71 24.77 -5.94
CA VAL A 96 32.71 24.45 -6.96
C VAL A 96 33.67 23.37 -6.46
N ALA A 97 34.06 23.38 -5.17
CA ALA A 97 34.85 22.34 -4.57
C ALA A 97 34.18 20.98 -4.64
N ASP A 98 32.93 20.90 -4.16
CA ASP A 98 32.16 19.64 -4.16
C ASP A 98 31.87 19.17 -5.58
N LEU A 99 31.56 20.06 -6.53
CA LEU A 99 31.34 19.68 -7.94
C LEU A 99 32.59 19.08 -8.58
N LYS A 100 33.82 19.54 -8.20
CA LYS A 100 35.08 18.96 -8.68
C LYS A 100 35.29 17.55 -8.15
N THR A 101 35.05 17.35 -6.84
CA THR A 101 35.17 16.05 -6.17
C THR A 101 34.09 15.07 -6.68
N ALA A 102 32.83 15.46 -6.64
CA ALA A 102 31.72 14.61 -7.08
C ALA A 102 31.81 14.22 -8.57
N ARG A 103 32.48 15.06 -9.40
CA ARG A 103 32.75 14.70 -10.78
C ARG A 103 33.90 13.68 -10.90
N ALA A 104 34.96 13.83 -10.12
CA ALA A 104 36.07 12.89 -10.09
C ALA A 104 35.57 11.50 -9.66
N ASP A 105 34.76 11.44 -8.63
CA ASP A 105 34.18 10.23 -8.05
C ASP A 105 32.98 9.68 -8.84
N ARG A 106 32.54 10.35 -9.90
CA ARG A 106 31.37 10.01 -10.72
C ARG A 106 30.04 9.97 -9.95
N THR A 107 29.96 10.68 -8.84
CA THR A 107 28.79 10.71 -7.93
C THR A 107 27.86 11.90 -8.15
N ILE A 108 28.24 12.88 -8.97
CA ILE A 108 27.47 14.10 -9.24
C ILE A 108 26.00 13.82 -9.65
N GLY A 109 25.75 12.72 -10.34
CA GLY A 109 24.42 12.32 -10.73
C GLY A 109 23.47 12.04 -9.56
N ARG A 110 24.00 11.61 -8.41
CA ARG A 110 23.20 11.31 -7.21
C ARG A 110 22.73 12.61 -6.54
N ALA A 111 23.64 13.54 -6.27
CA ALA A 111 23.31 14.86 -5.73
C ALA A 111 22.37 15.65 -6.67
N ALA A 112 22.71 15.70 -7.96
CA ALA A 112 21.89 16.37 -8.98
C ALA A 112 20.47 15.80 -9.07
N THR A 113 20.31 14.48 -8.96
CA THR A 113 18.97 13.83 -8.98
C THR A 113 18.17 14.20 -7.74
N ARG A 114 18.80 14.25 -6.57
CA ARG A 114 18.11 14.62 -5.32
C ARG A 114 17.57 16.06 -5.39
N VAL A 115 18.39 17.02 -5.82
CA VAL A 115 17.94 18.42 -5.98
C VAL A 115 16.87 18.53 -7.06
N ASN A 116 16.99 17.76 -8.15
CA ASN A 116 15.99 17.76 -9.23
C ASN A 116 14.61 17.21 -8.81
N GLN A 117 14.55 16.41 -7.75
CA GLN A 117 13.27 15.96 -7.16
C GLN A 117 12.54 17.10 -6.46
N GLU A 118 13.27 18.07 -5.86
CA GLU A 118 12.68 19.25 -5.23
C GLU A 118 12.44 20.37 -6.26
N SER A 119 13.42 20.62 -7.16
CA SER A 119 13.34 21.66 -8.18
C SER A 119 13.61 21.06 -9.57
N PRO A 120 12.56 20.74 -10.35
CA PRO A 120 12.69 20.13 -11.68
C PRO A 120 13.53 20.99 -12.64
N GLY A 121 14.41 20.31 -13.41
CA GLY A 121 15.31 20.96 -14.37
C GLY A 121 16.69 21.31 -13.82
N THR A 122 16.96 21.05 -12.54
CA THR A 122 18.29 21.31 -11.91
C THR A 122 19.33 20.23 -12.23
N ARG A 123 18.92 19.02 -12.61
CA ARG A 123 19.88 17.94 -12.94
C ARG A 123 20.88 18.33 -14.03
N SER A 124 20.39 18.95 -15.10
CA SER A 124 21.25 19.44 -16.20
C SER A 124 22.15 20.59 -15.75
N LEU A 125 21.68 21.44 -14.83
CA LEU A 125 22.44 22.52 -14.23
C LEU A 125 23.68 22.01 -13.51
N PHE A 126 23.51 21.04 -12.59
CA PHE A 126 24.61 20.41 -11.87
C PHE A 126 25.60 19.72 -12.80
N THR A 127 25.11 18.88 -13.71
CA THR A 127 26.00 18.10 -14.59
C THR A 127 26.75 18.96 -15.59
N SER A 128 26.15 20.03 -16.12
CA SER A 128 26.82 20.96 -17.03
C SER A 128 27.86 21.82 -16.33
N THR A 129 27.58 22.28 -15.11
CA THR A 129 28.50 23.09 -14.32
C THR A 129 29.69 22.24 -13.82
N ALA A 130 29.44 21.00 -13.39
CA ALA A 130 30.48 20.06 -13.01
C ALA A 130 31.49 19.79 -14.15
N ARG A 131 31.04 19.77 -15.42
CA ARG A 131 31.94 19.64 -16.59
C ARG A 131 32.91 20.82 -16.70
N LYS A 132 32.48 22.02 -16.30
CA LYS A 132 33.24 23.26 -16.37
C LYS A 132 34.00 23.58 -15.07
N ALA A 133 33.75 22.85 -13.97
CA ALA A 133 34.19 23.17 -12.60
C ALA A 133 35.74 23.37 -12.50
N LYS A 134 36.53 22.60 -13.25
CA LYS A 134 37.99 22.77 -13.29
C LYS A 134 38.49 24.11 -13.89
N LYS A 135 37.62 24.77 -14.70
CA LYS A 135 37.94 26.05 -15.38
C LYS A 135 37.42 27.27 -14.62
N LEU A 136 36.61 27.08 -13.60
CA LEU A 136 36.08 28.19 -12.80
C LEU A 136 37.12 28.74 -11.87
N LYS A 137 37.24 30.08 -11.83
CA LYS A 137 38.22 30.84 -11.03
C LYS A 137 37.49 31.85 -10.14
N PRO A 138 38.07 32.24 -9.00
CA PRO A 138 37.53 33.35 -8.21
C PRO A 138 37.43 34.67 -9.01
N PRO A 139 36.40 35.51 -8.79
CA PRO A 139 35.30 35.29 -7.87
C PRO A 139 34.31 34.21 -8.38
N PHE A 140 34.01 33.23 -7.54
CA PHE A 140 33.23 32.04 -7.94
C PHE A 140 31.77 32.38 -8.23
N LYS A 141 31.14 33.32 -7.52
CA LYS A 141 29.77 33.78 -7.78
C LYS A 141 29.60 34.19 -9.25
N GLU A 142 30.46 35.10 -9.73
CA GLU A 142 30.40 35.57 -11.12
C GLU A 142 30.70 34.47 -12.13
N SER A 143 31.72 33.65 -11.87
CA SER A 143 32.18 32.57 -12.74
C SER A 143 31.13 31.48 -12.91
N VAL A 144 30.41 31.10 -11.82
CA VAL A 144 29.38 30.08 -11.79
C VAL A 144 28.08 30.62 -12.46
N VAL A 145 27.67 31.84 -12.17
CA VAL A 145 26.51 32.47 -12.80
C VAL A 145 26.75 32.70 -14.30
N LYS A 146 27.98 33.08 -14.70
CA LYS A 146 28.37 33.18 -16.12
C LYS A 146 28.34 31.82 -16.82
N ALA A 147 28.72 30.74 -16.12
CA ALA A 147 28.64 29.37 -16.66
C ALA A 147 27.19 28.90 -16.90
N ASN A 148 26.26 29.29 -16.01
CA ASN A 148 24.83 29.08 -16.18
C ASN A 148 24.04 30.07 -15.30
N LYS A 149 23.23 30.94 -15.95
CA LYS A 149 22.44 31.99 -15.29
C LYS A 149 21.46 31.48 -14.20
N LYS A 150 21.03 30.20 -14.29
CA LYS A 150 20.14 29.61 -13.28
C LYS A 150 20.74 29.56 -11.88
N TRP A 151 22.07 29.62 -11.73
CA TRP A 151 22.73 29.69 -10.40
C TRP A 151 22.47 31.01 -9.67
N GLY A 152 22.01 32.06 -10.35
CA GLY A 152 21.56 33.31 -9.73
C GLY A 152 20.14 33.25 -9.15
N ASN A 153 19.38 32.15 -9.42
CA ASN A 153 18.04 32.01 -8.88
C ASN A 153 18.09 31.42 -7.45
N ILE A 154 17.57 32.15 -6.48
CA ILE A 154 17.53 31.77 -5.07
C ILE A 154 16.77 30.47 -4.84
N GLU A 155 15.73 30.15 -5.63
CA GLU A 155 14.95 28.92 -5.50
C GLU A 155 15.81 27.67 -5.66
N VAL A 156 16.87 27.71 -6.49
CA VAL A 156 17.78 26.59 -6.66
C VAL A 156 18.57 26.33 -5.36
N TRP A 157 18.99 27.41 -4.68
CA TRP A 157 19.70 27.34 -3.42
C TRP A 157 18.80 26.92 -2.26
N GLN A 158 17.56 27.40 -2.25
CA GLN A 158 16.52 26.93 -1.30
C GLN A 158 16.25 25.44 -1.47
N ALA A 159 16.14 24.96 -2.71
CA ALA A 159 16.00 23.53 -2.99
C ALA A 159 17.21 22.73 -2.49
N MET A 160 18.44 23.26 -2.67
CA MET A 160 19.64 22.63 -2.11
C MET A 160 19.63 22.64 -0.58
N LYS A 161 19.17 23.72 0.08
CA LYS A 161 19.03 23.78 1.54
C LYS A 161 18.08 22.73 2.08
N ILE A 162 16.91 22.54 1.44
CA ILE A 162 15.97 21.49 1.79
C ILE A 162 16.59 20.10 1.63
N THR A 163 17.37 19.91 0.57
CA THR A 163 18.01 18.62 0.25
C THR A 163 19.27 18.33 1.05
N SER A 164 19.87 19.35 1.67
CA SER A 164 21.07 19.19 2.53
C SER A 164 20.72 18.55 3.88
N GLN A 165 19.46 18.56 4.28
CA GLN A 165 19.01 17.88 5.48
C GLN A 165 18.75 16.40 5.18
N ASP A 166 19.42 15.51 5.92
CA ASP A 166 19.26 14.07 5.77
C ASP A 166 17.86 13.60 6.20
N LEU A 167 17.32 14.20 7.26
CA LEU A 167 15.97 13.97 7.72
C LEU A 167 15.03 15.03 7.13
N THR A 168 14.09 14.63 6.32
CA THR A 168 13.16 15.54 5.64
C THR A 168 11.73 15.01 5.61
N PRO A 169 10.72 15.82 5.96
CA PRO A 169 9.32 15.49 5.75
C PRO A 169 8.86 15.73 4.30
N GLY A 170 9.74 16.25 3.43
CA GLY A 170 9.41 16.71 2.07
C GLY A 170 8.74 15.66 1.20
N PHE A 171 9.14 14.37 1.31
CA PHE A 171 8.52 13.30 0.53
C PHE A 171 7.10 12.99 1.00
N TYR A 172 6.82 13.01 2.30
CA TYR A 172 5.47 12.88 2.82
C TYR A 172 4.60 14.11 2.50
N ALA A 173 5.20 15.32 2.53
CA ALA A 173 4.53 16.52 2.05
C ALA A 173 4.11 16.37 0.58
N THR A 174 5.03 15.91 -0.29
CA THR A 174 4.77 15.65 -1.71
C THR A 174 3.70 14.57 -1.91
N ALA A 175 3.73 13.51 -1.11
CA ALA A 175 2.74 12.43 -1.17
C ALA A 175 1.32 12.89 -0.76
N LEU A 176 1.21 14.02 -0.05
CA LEU A 176 -0.04 14.70 0.30
C LEU A 176 -0.33 15.92 -0.58
N ASP A 177 0.25 15.95 -1.80
CA ASP A 177 0.13 17.06 -2.75
C ASP A 177 0.57 18.42 -2.16
N GLY A 178 1.55 18.39 -1.24
CA GLY A 178 2.21 19.55 -0.68
C GLY A 178 3.64 19.71 -1.16
N ARG A 179 4.27 20.79 -0.74
CA ARG A 179 5.68 21.09 -0.91
C ARG A 179 6.24 21.67 0.38
N TYR A 180 7.41 21.25 0.79
CA TYR A 180 8.09 21.86 1.90
C TYR A 180 8.97 23.01 1.39
N THR A 181 8.79 24.23 1.93
CA THR A 181 9.54 25.43 1.58
C THR A 181 10.31 25.95 2.79
N VAL A 182 11.43 26.66 2.54
CA VAL A 182 12.30 27.15 3.59
C VAL A 182 11.63 28.26 4.42
N ASP A 183 10.80 29.08 3.78
CA ASP A 183 10.14 30.26 4.35
C ASP A 183 8.79 29.97 5.04
N GLN A 184 7.98 29.08 4.44
CA GLN A 184 6.60 28.85 4.87
C GLN A 184 6.36 27.42 5.42
N GLY A 185 7.38 26.56 5.42
CA GLY A 185 7.22 25.16 5.81
C GLY A 185 6.37 24.38 4.81
N PHE A 186 5.29 23.75 5.28
CA PHE A 186 4.39 22.99 4.41
C PHE A 186 3.44 23.93 3.63
N VAL A 187 3.51 23.88 2.30
CA VAL A 187 2.64 24.63 1.38
C VAL A 187 1.97 23.65 0.42
N ARG A 188 0.70 23.85 0.14
CA ARG A 188 -0.03 23.06 -0.86
C ARG A 188 0.53 23.33 -2.26
N GLN A 189 0.67 22.29 -3.07
CA GLN A 189 1.09 22.44 -4.47
C GLN A 189 -0.01 23.07 -5.33
N ASP A 190 0.41 23.63 -6.47
CA ASP A 190 -0.52 24.11 -7.49
C ASP A 190 -1.49 23.01 -7.91
N GLU A 191 -2.74 23.34 -8.19
CA GLU A 191 -3.79 22.38 -8.57
C GLU A 191 -3.39 21.44 -9.70
N LYS A 192 -2.63 21.93 -10.68
CA LYS A 192 -2.13 21.13 -11.81
C LYS A 192 -1.15 20.03 -11.41
N ARG A 193 -0.57 20.11 -10.22
CA ARG A 193 0.40 19.15 -9.68
C ARG A 193 -0.18 18.25 -8.59
N GLN A 194 -1.41 18.49 -8.18
CA GLN A 194 -2.10 17.71 -7.16
C GLN A 194 -2.66 16.43 -7.79
N ILE A 195 -1.91 15.34 -7.69
CA ILE A 195 -2.29 14.05 -8.29
C ILE A 195 -2.45 12.94 -7.26
N TYR A 196 -1.69 12.97 -6.14
CA TYR A 196 -1.61 11.83 -5.23
C TYR A 196 -2.85 11.69 -4.36
N VAL A 197 -3.35 12.78 -3.77
CA VAL A 197 -4.58 12.74 -2.96
C VAL A 197 -5.77 12.30 -3.80
N LYS A 198 -5.88 12.77 -5.05
CA LYS A 198 -6.91 12.32 -5.99
C LYS A 198 -6.79 10.84 -6.29
N LEU A 199 -5.57 10.32 -6.46
CA LEU A 199 -5.32 8.90 -6.69
C LEU A 199 -5.62 8.04 -5.45
N PHE A 200 -5.34 8.53 -4.24
CA PHE A 200 -5.74 7.84 -3.00
C PHE A 200 -7.26 7.67 -2.93
N TRP A 201 -8.02 8.73 -3.16
CA TRP A 201 -9.49 8.66 -3.18
C TRP A 201 -10.01 7.75 -4.27
N ARG A 202 -9.46 7.84 -5.48
CA ARG A 202 -9.79 6.95 -6.59
C ARG A 202 -9.52 5.50 -6.22
N THR A 203 -8.40 5.20 -5.59
CA THR A 203 -8.04 3.85 -5.14
C THR A 203 -9.06 3.32 -4.13
N MET A 204 -9.45 4.12 -3.13
CA MET A 204 -10.49 3.74 -2.17
C MET A 204 -11.83 3.45 -2.86
N LEU A 205 -12.25 4.34 -3.76
CA LEU A 205 -13.52 4.20 -4.48
C LEU A 205 -13.53 2.96 -5.38
N ILE A 206 -12.50 2.74 -6.19
CA ILE A 206 -12.41 1.56 -7.07
C ILE A 206 -12.35 0.29 -6.23
N SER A 207 -11.57 0.24 -5.15
CA SER A 207 -11.47 -0.93 -4.29
C SER A 207 -12.79 -1.25 -3.59
N ALA A 208 -13.52 -0.24 -3.12
CA ALA A 208 -14.85 -0.43 -2.54
C ALA A 208 -15.88 -0.89 -3.59
N THR A 209 -15.82 -0.35 -4.80
CA THR A 209 -16.70 -0.77 -5.91
C THR A 209 -16.43 -2.22 -6.31
N VAL A 210 -15.17 -2.60 -6.45
CA VAL A 210 -14.77 -3.99 -6.77
C VAL A 210 -15.21 -4.94 -5.65
N MET A 211 -15.02 -4.57 -4.38
CA MET A 211 -15.50 -5.35 -3.23
C MET A 211 -17.02 -5.54 -3.28
N GLY A 212 -17.77 -4.46 -3.53
CA GLY A 212 -19.25 -4.51 -3.64
C GLY A 212 -19.71 -5.40 -4.80
N LEU A 213 -19.08 -5.30 -5.96
CA LEU A 213 -19.37 -6.16 -7.12
C LEU A 213 -18.99 -7.63 -6.85
N CYS A 214 -17.85 -7.88 -6.23
CA CYS A 214 -17.46 -9.23 -5.82
C CYS A 214 -18.46 -9.83 -4.82
N LEU A 215 -19.00 -9.03 -3.88
CA LEU A 215 -20.02 -9.47 -2.95
C LEU A 215 -21.33 -9.76 -3.68
N LEU A 216 -21.78 -8.85 -4.53
CA LEU A 216 -23.02 -8.99 -5.29
C LEU A 216 -23.04 -10.26 -6.17
N LEU A 217 -21.95 -10.51 -6.88
CA LEU A 217 -21.79 -11.67 -7.76
C LEU A 217 -21.41 -12.94 -6.98
N GLY A 218 -20.56 -12.81 -5.98
CA GLY A 218 -20.02 -13.93 -5.20
C GLY A 218 -21.01 -14.52 -4.21
N TYR A 219 -21.89 -13.71 -3.63
CA TYR A 219 -22.84 -14.17 -2.62
C TYR A 219 -23.80 -15.26 -3.14
N PRO A 220 -24.50 -15.08 -4.29
CA PRO A 220 -25.35 -16.14 -4.84
C PRO A 220 -24.56 -17.39 -5.24
N VAL A 221 -23.34 -17.22 -5.77
CA VAL A 221 -22.47 -18.36 -6.11
C VAL A 221 -22.05 -19.14 -4.86
N ALA A 222 -21.62 -18.45 -3.81
CA ALA A 222 -21.26 -19.09 -2.54
C ALA A 222 -22.45 -19.81 -1.90
N TYR A 223 -23.65 -19.22 -1.97
CA TYR A 223 -24.88 -19.84 -1.49
C TYR A 223 -25.20 -21.12 -2.25
N LEU A 224 -25.12 -21.13 -3.58
CA LEU A 224 -25.31 -22.32 -4.41
C LEU A 224 -24.28 -23.41 -4.05
N LEU A 225 -23.02 -23.05 -3.92
CA LEU A 225 -21.97 -23.99 -3.52
C LEU A 225 -22.23 -24.61 -2.15
N ALA A 226 -22.77 -23.83 -1.18
CA ALA A 226 -23.05 -24.31 0.17
C ALA A 226 -24.27 -25.24 0.24
N THR A 227 -25.25 -25.05 -0.62
CA THR A 227 -26.57 -25.72 -0.55
C THR A 227 -26.74 -26.89 -1.52
N LEU A 228 -26.00 -26.91 -2.62
CA LEU A 228 -26.08 -27.98 -3.64
C LEU A 228 -25.42 -29.29 -3.15
N PRO A 229 -25.82 -30.44 -3.74
CA PRO A 229 -25.15 -31.72 -3.48
C PRO A 229 -23.67 -31.68 -3.77
N LEU A 230 -22.87 -32.38 -2.98
CA LEU A 230 -21.39 -32.34 -3.01
C LEU A 230 -20.81 -32.50 -4.43
N ARG A 231 -21.36 -33.40 -5.25
CA ARG A 231 -20.89 -33.65 -6.62
C ARG A 231 -20.99 -32.38 -7.49
N THR A 232 -22.12 -31.71 -7.44
CA THR A 232 -22.37 -30.48 -8.21
C THR A 232 -21.60 -29.29 -7.62
N SER A 233 -21.61 -29.19 -6.28
CA SER A 233 -20.83 -28.16 -5.57
C SER A 233 -19.34 -28.24 -5.90
N ASN A 234 -18.74 -29.45 -5.89
CA ASN A 234 -17.34 -29.64 -6.22
C ASN A 234 -17.03 -29.23 -7.67
N LEU A 235 -17.90 -29.56 -8.63
CA LEU A 235 -17.74 -29.16 -10.02
C LEU A 235 -17.76 -27.63 -10.17
N LEU A 236 -18.73 -26.98 -9.55
CA LEU A 236 -18.80 -25.51 -9.55
C LEU A 236 -17.62 -24.87 -8.82
N MET A 237 -17.13 -25.48 -7.74
CA MET A 237 -15.94 -25.01 -7.03
C MET A 237 -14.70 -25.06 -7.93
N ILE A 238 -14.53 -26.12 -8.72
CA ILE A 238 -13.44 -26.21 -9.72
C ILE A 238 -13.55 -25.05 -10.71
N MET A 239 -14.76 -24.74 -11.22
CA MET A 239 -14.95 -23.61 -12.14
C MET A 239 -14.60 -22.25 -11.48
N VAL A 240 -14.96 -22.05 -10.21
CA VAL A 240 -14.59 -20.84 -9.46
C VAL A 240 -13.08 -20.72 -9.28
N LEU A 241 -12.39 -21.86 -9.06
CA LEU A 241 -10.96 -21.90 -8.84
C LEU A 241 -10.12 -21.95 -10.15
N LEU A 242 -10.74 -22.25 -11.29
CA LEU A 242 -10.06 -22.37 -12.57
C LEU A 242 -9.19 -21.13 -12.91
N PRO A 243 -9.64 -19.88 -12.65
CA PRO A 243 -8.79 -18.72 -12.87
C PRO A 243 -7.46 -18.73 -12.12
N PHE A 244 -7.35 -19.44 -10.98
CA PHE A 244 -6.08 -19.50 -10.24
C PHE A 244 -4.99 -20.30 -10.95
N TRP A 245 -5.35 -21.22 -11.84
CA TRP A 245 -4.39 -22.02 -12.60
C TRP A 245 -3.82 -21.28 -13.82
N THR A 246 -4.35 -20.10 -14.12
CA THR A 246 -3.83 -19.23 -15.17
C THR A 246 -3.01 -18.09 -14.56
N SER A 247 -1.94 -17.65 -15.26
CA SER A 247 -1.15 -16.52 -14.78
C SER A 247 -1.97 -15.22 -14.79
N LEU A 248 -1.61 -14.28 -13.90
CA LEU A 248 -2.24 -12.96 -13.85
C LEU A 248 -2.13 -12.21 -15.19
N LEU A 249 -0.95 -12.28 -15.83
CA LEU A 249 -0.72 -11.62 -17.12
C LEU A 249 -1.62 -12.18 -18.21
N VAL A 250 -1.74 -13.51 -18.30
CA VAL A 250 -2.63 -14.17 -19.29
C VAL A 250 -4.08 -13.73 -19.07
N ARG A 251 -4.56 -13.71 -17.84
CA ARG A 251 -5.92 -13.22 -17.52
C ARG A 251 -6.11 -11.77 -17.90
N THR A 252 -5.13 -10.91 -17.61
CA THR A 252 -5.24 -9.48 -17.92
C THR A 252 -5.18 -9.23 -19.43
N THR A 253 -4.32 -9.96 -20.18
CA THR A 253 -4.29 -9.88 -21.66
C THR A 253 -5.57 -10.42 -22.29
N ALA A 254 -6.17 -11.46 -21.73
CA ALA A 254 -7.48 -11.93 -22.19
C ALA A 254 -8.54 -10.83 -22.01
N TRP A 255 -8.55 -10.12 -20.86
CA TRP A 255 -9.44 -8.97 -20.66
C TRP A 255 -9.18 -7.84 -21.64
N ILE A 256 -7.92 -7.56 -22.02
CA ILE A 256 -7.60 -6.59 -23.09
C ILE A 256 -8.32 -6.98 -24.36
N ALA A 257 -8.19 -8.24 -24.82
CA ALA A 257 -8.82 -8.72 -26.05
C ALA A 257 -10.35 -8.69 -25.97
N ILE A 258 -10.93 -9.03 -24.81
CA ILE A 258 -12.40 -9.10 -24.62
C ILE A 258 -13.03 -7.70 -24.58
N LEU A 259 -12.37 -6.72 -23.95
CA LEU A 259 -12.89 -5.37 -23.72
C LEU A 259 -12.59 -4.37 -24.84
N GLN A 260 -11.80 -4.74 -25.85
CA GLN A 260 -11.52 -3.87 -27.01
C GLN A 260 -12.80 -3.44 -27.72
N SER A 261 -12.74 -2.32 -28.45
CA SER A 261 -13.88 -1.82 -29.23
C SER A 261 -14.39 -2.86 -30.24
N GLN A 262 -13.49 -3.63 -30.84
CA GLN A 262 -13.81 -4.78 -31.70
C GLN A 262 -13.65 -6.11 -30.96
N GLY A 263 -13.93 -6.13 -29.66
CA GLY A 263 -13.82 -7.31 -28.81
C GLY A 263 -15.16 -8.02 -28.62
N VAL A 264 -15.07 -9.23 -28.07
CA VAL A 264 -16.20 -10.15 -27.92
C VAL A 264 -17.41 -9.53 -27.20
N ILE A 265 -17.19 -8.67 -26.18
CA ILE A 265 -18.30 -8.04 -25.45
C ILE A 265 -19.04 -7.06 -26.35
N ASN A 266 -18.34 -6.22 -27.08
CA ASN A 266 -18.96 -5.27 -28.00
C ASN A 266 -19.67 -5.99 -29.15
N ASP A 267 -19.05 -7.03 -29.72
CA ASP A 267 -19.68 -7.85 -30.77
C ASP A 267 -20.99 -8.49 -30.29
N LEU A 268 -20.98 -9.01 -29.06
CA LEU A 268 -22.21 -9.56 -28.45
C LEU A 268 -23.27 -8.49 -28.25
N MET A 269 -22.90 -7.28 -27.79
CA MET A 269 -23.83 -6.16 -27.58
C MET A 269 -24.43 -5.70 -28.91
N VAL A 270 -23.67 -5.64 -29.97
CA VAL A 270 -24.16 -5.33 -31.33
C VAL A 270 -25.09 -6.44 -31.80
N PHE A 271 -24.71 -7.72 -31.64
CA PHE A 271 -25.51 -8.87 -32.05
C PHE A 271 -26.89 -8.89 -31.34
N VAL A 272 -26.95 -8.58 -30.05
CA VAL A 272 -28.20 -8.53 -29.27
C VAL A 272 -28.98 -7.22 -29.50
N GLY A 273 -28.43 -6.25 -30.26
CA GLY A 273 -29.09 -4.98 -30.58
C GLY A 273 -29.05 -3.95 -29.44
N ILE A 274 -28.15 -4.10 -28.44
CA ILE A 274 -27.98 -3.15 -27.34
C ILE A 274 -27.26 -1.89 -27.83
N THR A 275 -26.33 -2.03 -28.80
CA THR A 275 -25.61 -0.90 -29.39
C THR A 275 -25.45 -1.10 -30.90
N ALA A 276 -25.30 -0.01 -31.64
CA ALA A 276 -25.01 -0.05 -33.07
C ALA A 276 -23.50 -0.28 -33.29
N ASP A 277 -23.11 -0.75 -34.47
CA ASP A 277 -21.73 -1.09 -34.80
C ASP A 277 -20.81 0.15 -34.83
N ASP A 278 -21.37 1.32 -35.15
CA ASP A 278 -20.71 2.62 -35.13
C ASP A 278 -20.66 3.30 -33.73
N ALA A 279 -21.43 2.77 -32.77
CA ALA A 279 -21.58 3.32 -31.41
C ALA A 279 -21.09 2.35 -30.32
N ARG A 280 -20.02 1.59 -30.59
CA ARG A 280 -19.45 0.61 -29.67
C ARG A 280 -18.92 1.25 -28.39
N PHE A 281 -19.07 0.56 -27.26
CA PHE A 281 -18.64 1.08 -25.94
C PHE A 281 -17.11 1.07 -25.81
N SER A 282 -16.56 2.13 -25.26
CA SER A 282 -15.18 2.19 -24.80
C SER A 282 -15.05 1.53 -23.42
N LEU A 283 -14.79 0.22 -23.40
CA LEU A 283 -14.71 -0.59 -22.16
C LEU A 283 -13.29 -0.79 -21.68
N ILE A 284 -12.26 -0.43 -22.48
CA ILE A 284 -10.84 -0.60 -22.15
C ILE A 284 -10.15 0.76 -22.04
N TYR A 285 -9.00 0.77 -21.37
CA TYR A 285 -8.16 1.95 -21.10
C TYR A 285 -8.89 3.06 -20.33
N ASN A 286 -9.75 2.63 -19.38
CA ASN A 286 -10.51 3.51 -18.52
C ASN A 286 -10.80 2.82 -17.16
N MET A 287 -11.50 3.54 -16.27
CA MET A 287 -11.89 3.04 -14.96
C MET A 287 -12.81 1.80 -15.05
N THR A 288 -13.71 1.74 -16.04
CA THR A 288 -14.62 0.62 -16.24
C THR A 288 -13.87 -0.68 -16.53
N GLY A 289 -12.86 -0.65 -17.42
CA GLY A 289 -11.99 -1.79 -17.70
C GLY A 289 -11.26 -2.27 -16.46
N THR A 290 -10.76 -1.35 -15.64
CA THR A 290 -10.11 -1.70 -14.37
C THR A 290 -11.08 -2.42 -13.44
N ILE A 291 -12.28 -1.89 -13.23
CA ILE A 291 -13.29 -2.46 -12.33
C ILE A 291 -13.72 -3.86 -12.80
N ILE A 292 -14.02 -4.04 -14.09
CA ILE A 292 -14.45 -5.34 -14.64
C ILE A 292 -13.35 -6.39 -14.46
N ALA A 293 -12.13 -6.08 -14.91
CA ALA A 293 -11.02 -7.02 -14.84
C ALA A 293 -10.65 -7.38 -13.40
N MET A 294 -10.58 -6.39 -12.50
CA MET A 294 -10.29 -6.61 -11.08
C MET A 294 -11.39 -7.41 -10.38
N THR A 295 -12.67 -7.14 -10.68
CA THR A 295 -13.80 -7.89 -10.11
C THR A 295 -13.69 -9.37 -10.47
N HIS A 296 -13.45 -9.70 -11.74
CA HIS A 296 -13.28 -11.09 -12.15
C HIS A 296 -12.08 -11.77 -11.46
N ILE A 297 -10.96 -11.07 -11.36
CA ILE A 297 -9.73 -11.61 -10.77
C ILE A 297 -9.91 -11.85 -9.26
N LEU A 298 -10.61 -10.95 -8.57
CA LEU A 298 -10.76 -10.99 -7.12
C LEU A 298 -12.03 -11.74 -6.64
N LEU A 299 -12.95 -12.07 -7.56
CA LEU A 299 -14.19 -12.77 -7.24
C LEU A 299 -14.01 -14.07 -6.42
N PRO A 300 -13.07 -14.96 -6.73
CA PRO A 300 -12.86 -16.18 -5.93
C PRO A 300 -12.46 -15.89 -4.48
N PHE A 301 -11.73 -14.79 -4.22
CA PHE A 301 -11.34 -14.37 -2.87
C PHE A 301 -12.53 -13.91 -2.02
N MET A 302 -13.64 -13.53 -2.65
CA MET A 302 -14.91 -13.27 -1.98
C MET A 302 -15.69 -14.57 -1.76
N ILE A 303 -15.76 -15.43 -2.79
CA ILE A 303 -16.56 -16.64 -2.77
C ILE A 303 -16.07 -17.63 -1.71
N LEU A 304 -14.76 -17.84 -1.59
CA LEU A 304 -14.19 -18.85 -0.68
C LEU A 304 -14.52 -18.62 0.80
N PRO A 305 -14.28 -17.42 1.39
CA PRO A 305 -14.67 -17.16 2.78
C PRO A 305 -16.18 -17.22 3.00
N LEU A 306 -16.97 -16.70 2.06
CA LEU A 306 -18.42 -16.80 2.11
C LEU A 306 -18.88 -18.25 2.13
N TYR A 307 -18.40 -19.09 1.21
CA TYR A 307 -18.71 -20.51 1.15
C TYR A 307 -18.32 -21.24 2.44
N SER A 308 -17.13 -20.95 2.96
CA SER A 308 -16.65 -21.57 4.21
C SER A 308 -17.62 -21.33 5.37
N VAL A 309 -18.08 -20.09 5.56
CA VAL A 309 -19.06 -19.76 6.60
C VAL A 309 -20.43 -20.35 6.27
N MET A 310 -20.92 -20.18 5.05
CA MET A 310 -22.25 -20.67 4.66
C MET A 310 -22.38 -22.18 4.79
N LYS A 311 -21.31 -22.92 4.54
CA LYS A 311 -21.28 -24.40 4.68
C LYS A 311 -21.47 -24.89 6.10
N THR A 312 -21.11 -24.09 7.09
CA THR A 312 -21.27 -24.46 8.52
C THR A 312 -22.68 -24.15 9.07
N ILE A 313 -23.53 -23.39 8.33
CA ILE A 313 -24.88 -23.03 8.78
C ILE A 313 -25.80 -24.24 8.66
N PRO A 314 -26.38 -24.75 9.77
CA PRO A 314 -27.27 -25.90 9.72
C PRO A 314 -28.57 -25.59 8.97
N PRO A 315 -29.02 -26.47 8.06
CA PRO A 315 -30.31 -26.29 7.35
C PRO A 315 -31.53 -26.26 8.28
N SER A 316 -31.39 -26.74 9.50
CA SER A 316 -32.43 -26.72 10.54
C SER A 316 -32.93 -25.32 10.89
N TYR A 317 -32.03 -24.30 10.85
CA TYR A 317 -32.43 -22.91 11.14
C TYR A 317 -33.46 -22.36 10.15
N MET A 318 -33.25 -22.63 8.87
CA MET A 318 -34.20 -22.23 7.83
C MET A 318 -35.53 -23.00 7.95
N ARG A 319 -35.47 -24.30 8.31
CA ARG A 319 -36.67 -25.12 8.53
C ARG A 319 -37.45 -24.65 9.75
N ALA A 320 -36.79 -24.36 10.86
CA ALA A 320 -37.43 -23.83 12.08
C ALA A 320 -38.11 -22.49 11.83
N ALA A 321 -37.44 -21.55 11.15
CA ALA A 321 -38.04 -20.27 10.79
C ALA A 321 -39.31 -20.43 9.96
N ARG A 322 -39.30 -21.35 8.99
CA ARG A 322 -40.49 -21.64 8.15
C ARG A 322 -41.63 -22.33 8.95
N SER A 323 -41.29 -23.21 9.88
CA SER A 323 -42.27 -23.83 10.78
C SER A 323 -42.94 -22.80 11.70
N LEU A 324 -42.27 -21.70 12.02
CA LEU A 324 -42.79 -20.56 12.77
C LEU A 324 -43.56 -19.56 11.88
N GLY A 325 -43.85 -19.90 10.61
CA GLY A 325 -44.65 -19.09 9.71
C GLY A 325 -43.87 -18.09 8.84
N ALA A 326 -42.53 -18.09 8.87
CA ALA A 326 -41.75 -17.21 8.00
C ALA A 326 -41.83 -17.66 6.53
N THR A 327 -42.02 -16.72 5.61
CA THR A 327 -41.88 -16.99 4.17
C THR A 327 -40.42 -17.35 3.84
N PRO A 328 -40.12 -18.05 2.73
CA PRO A 328 -38.77 -18.42 2.35
C PRO A 328 -37.82 -17.21 2.29
N THR A 329 -38.28 -16.11 1.71
CA THR A 329 -37.51 -14.87 1.60
C THR A 329 -37.25 -14.23 2.97
N MET A 330 -38.26 -14.22 3.86
CA MET A 330 -38.12 -13.68 5.21
C MET A 330 -37.18 -14.53 6.05
N ALA A 331 -37.27 -15.86 5.98
CA ALA A 331 -36.36 -16.77 6.64
C ALA A 331 -34.89 -16.56 6.14
N PHE A 332 -34.71 -16.39 4.83
CA PHE A 332 -33.40 -16.10 4.24
C PHE A 332 -32.81 -14.77 4.76
N ILE A 333 -33.56 -13.66 4.66
CA ILE A 333 -33.09 -12.34 5.03
C ILE A 333 -32.88 -12.19 6.55
N LYS A 334 -33.84 -12.71 7.36
CA LYS A 334 -33.80 -12.48 8.82
C LYS A 334 -33.05 -13.56 9.61
N VAL A 335 -32.89 -14.76 9.07
CA VAL A 335 -32.26 -15.88 9.80
C VAL A 335 -30.93 -16.32 9.16
N TYR A 336 -30.92 -16.56 7.84
CA TYR A 336 -29.74 -17.08 7.16
C TYR A 336 -28.68 -15.99 6.90
N MET A 337 -29.07 -14.87 6.29
CA MET A 337 -28.16 -13.79 5.89
C MET A 337 -27.35 -13.20 7.06
N PRO A 338 -27.94 -12.96 8.27
CA PRO A 338 -27.17 -12.47 9.40
C PRO A 338 -26.05 -13.42 9.84
N GLN A 339 -26.24 -14.74 9.69
CA GLN A 339 -25.22 -15.72 10.03
C GLN A 339 -24.07 -15.75 9.02
N THR A 340 -24.25 -15.17 7.83
CA THR A 340 -23.21 -15.06 6.81
C THR A 340 -22.34 -13.81 6.96
N ILE A 341 -22.70 -12.87 7.86
CA ILE A 341 -21.95 -11.62 8.09
C ILE A 341 -20.44 -11.85 8.33
N PRO A 342 -20.02 -12.85 9.12
CA PRO A 342 -18.59 -13.13 9.28
C PRO A 342 -17.90 -13.48 7.96
N GLY A 343 -18.57 -14.23 7.08
CA GLY A 343 -18.06 -14.57 5.74
C GLY A 343 -18.01 -13.37 4.80
N ILE A 344 -19.05 -12.52 4.84
CA ILE A 344 -19.11 -11.25 4.09
C ILE A 344 -17.93 -10.35 4.54
N GLY A 345 -17.73 -10.27 5.83
CA GLY A 345 -16.66 -9.48 6.41
C GLY A 345 -15.28 -9.97 5.99
N ALA A 346 -15.01 -11.26 6.21
CA ALA A 346 -13.71 -11.84 5.87
C ALA A 346 -13.40 -11.73 4.37
N GLY A 347 -14.37 -12.07 3.50
CA GLY A 347 -14.23 -11.94 2.05
C GLY A 347 -14.10 -10.49 1.59
N GLY A 348 -14.92 -9.60 2.16
CA GLY A 348 -14.90 -8.17 1.84
C GLY A 348 -13.58 -7.52 2.20
N LEU A 349 -13.07 -7.76 3.41
CA LEU A 349 -11.78 -7.25 3.84
C LEU A 349 -10.64 -7.76 2.95
N LEU A 350 -10.64 -9.06 2.65
CA LEU A 350 -9.61 -9.67 1.81
C LEU A 350 -9.61 -9.06 0.40
N VAL A 351 -10.77 -8.96 -0.24
CA VAL A 351 -10.91 -8.38 -1.59
C VAL A 351 -10.51 -6.90 -1.57
N PHE A 352 -10.94 -6.13 -0.57
CA PHE A 352 -10.63 -4.71 -0.46
C PHE A 352 -9.13 -4.45 -0.30
N ILE A 353 -8.46 -5.18 0.60
CA ILE A 353 -6.99 -5.05 0.81
C ILE A 353 -6.23 -5.46 -0.46
N LEU A 354 -6.61 -6.56 -1.10
CA LEU A 354 -6.01 -6.97 -2.36
C LEU A 354 -6.20 -5.92 -3.45
N ALA A 355 -7.41 -5.36 -3.59
CA ALA A 355 -7.72 -4.34 -4.60
C ALA A 355 -6.89 -3.08 -4.44
N ILE A 356 -6.70 -2.58 -3.21
CA ILE A 356 -5.86 -1.39 -2.92
C ILE A 356 -4.41 -1.60 -3.40
N GLY A 357 -3.85 -2.79 -3.19
CA GLY A 357 -2.48 -3.11 -3.56
C GLY A 357 -2.29 -3.47 -5.03
N TYR A 358 -3.37 -3.63 -5.79
CA TYR A 358 -3.29 -4.06 -7.18
C TYR A 358 -2.73 -2.96 -8.08
N TYR A 359 -1.72 -3.27 -8.92
CA TYR A 359 -1.16 -2.31 -9.86
C TYR A 359 -1.01 -2.85 -11.29
N ILE A 360 -0.82 -4.16 -11.47
CA ILE A 360 -0.55 -4.75 -12.81
C ILE A 360 -1.77 -4.60 -13.71
N THR A 361 -2.94 -5.05 -13.24
CA THR A 361 -4.18 -4.98 -14.03
C THR A 361 -4.58 -3.54 -14.36
N PRO A 362 -4.64 -2.60 -13.37
CA PRO A 362 -4.89 -1.19 -13.71
C PRO A 362 -3.87 -0.56 -14.66
N ALA A 363 -2.60 -0.97 -14.60
CA ALA A 363 -1.57 -0.48 -15.52
C ALA A 363 -1.83 -0.91 -16.97
N LEU A 364 -2.43 -2.09 -17.19
CA LEU A 364 -2.63 -2.67 -18.50
C LEU A 364 -4.00 -2.31 -19.11
N VAL A 365 -5.06 -2.26 -18.32
CA VAL A 365 -6.43 -2.06 -18.82
C VAL A 365 -7.05 -0.72 -18.43
N GLY A 366 -6.46 0.01 -17.48
CA GLY A 366 -7.10 1.17 -16.84
C GLY A 366 -6.84 2.52 -17.54
N GLY A 367 -5.87 2.62 -18.43
CA GLY A 367 -5.48 3.91 -19.02
C GLY A 367 -5.11 4.93 -17.94
N GLN A 368 -5.35 6.22 -18.18
CA GLN A 368 -5.06 7.27 -17.19
C GLN A 368 -6.09 7.33 -16.06
N ASP A 369 -7.36 7.10 -16.38
CA ASP A 369 -8.46 7.23 -15.42
C ASP A 369 -8.66 5.98 -14.53
N GLY A 370 -8.17 4.84 -14.97
CA GLY A 370 -8.24 3.60 -14.21
C GLY A 370 -7.00 3.30 -13.36
N GLN A 371 -5.99 4.18 -13.34
CA GLN A 371 -4.80 4.01 -12.50
C GLN A 371 -5.10 4.28 -11.02
N LEU A 372 -4.40 3.52 -10.17
CA LEU A 372 -4.46 3.57 -8.71
C LEU A 372 -3.17 4.18 -8.14
N ILE A 373 -3.17 4.51 -6.85
CA ILE A 373 -1.96 4.99 -6.17
C ILE A 373 -0.82 3.96 -6.22
N SER A 374 -1.13 2.66 -6.19
CA SER A 374 -0.17 1.56 -6.34
C SER A 374 0.59 1.61 -7.68
N ASN A 375 -0.04 2.10 -8.76
CA ASN A 375 0.64 2.35 -10.04
C ASN A 375 1.69 3.45 -9.94
N MET A 376 1.42 4.53 -9.17
CA MET A 376 2.39 5.60 -8.95
C MET A 376 3.55 5.16 -8.05
N ILE A 377 3.28 4.33 -7.04
CA ILE A 377 4.34 3.71 -6.22
C ILE A 377 5.26 2.88 -7.13
N ALA A 378 4.70 2.00 -7.97
CA ALA A 378 5.47 1.20 -8.92
C ALA A 378 6.23 2.07 -9.94
N TYR A 379 5.63 3.14 -10.44
CA TYR A 379 6.28 4.12 -11.33
C TYR A 379 7.49 4.77 -10.66
N HIS A 380 7.37 5.20 -9.40
CA HIS A 380 8.47 5.84 -8.67
C HIS A 380 9.58 4.86 -8.32
N MET A 381 9.29 3.58 -8.14
CA MET A 381 10.30 2.54 -7.94
C MET A 381 11.02 2.15 -9.23
N GLN A 382 10.30 2.00 -10.35
CA GLN A 382 10.83 1.36 -11.56
C GLN A 382 11.26 2.35 -12.65
N LYS A 383 10.57 3.50 -12.75
CA LYS A 383 10.78 4.48 -13.83
C LYS A 383 11.51 5.74 -13.35
N SER A 384 10.96 6.45 -12.37
CA SER A 384 11.58 7.69 -11.88
C SER A 384 12.73 7.42 -10.90
N LEU A 385 12.85 6.20 -10.36
CA LEU A 385 13.84 5.77 -9.35
C LEU A 385 13.85 6.66 -8.11
N ASN A 386 12.70 7.28 -7.79
CA ASN A 386 12.49 8.07 -6.58
C ASN A 386 11.94 7.18 -5.45
N TRP A 387 12.83 6.35 -4.90
CA TRP A 387 12.49 5.39 -3.86
C TRP A 387 11.93 6.05 -2.59
N SER A 388 12.43 7.25 -2.25
CA SER A 388 11.96 7.98 -1.07
C SER A 388 10.49 8.43 -1.21
N LEU A 389 10.08 8.89 -2.40
CA LEU A 389 8.68 9.23 -2.67
C LEU A 389 7.81 7.98 -2.75
N ALA A 390 8.31 6.90 -3.37
CA ALA A 390 7.60 5.62 -3.38
C ALA A 390 7.36 5.11 -1.95
N ALA A 391 8.38 5.23 -1.07
CA ALA A 391 8.29 4.86 0.33
C ALA A 391 7.27 5.71 1.10
N ALA A 392 7.24 7.03 0.87
CA ALA A 392 6.26 7.92 1.50
C ALA A 392 4.83 7.59 1.06
N LEU A 393 4.60 7.40 -0.26
CA LEU A 393 3.30 7.00 -0.79
C LEU A 393 2.85 5.64 -0.25
N GLY A 394 3.76 4.66 -0.24
CA GLY A 394 3.50 3.32 0.32
C GLY A 394 3.24 3.35 1.82
N GLY A 395 3.96 4.20 2.56
CA GLY A 395 3.75 4.40 4.00
C GLY A 395 2.38 4.98 4.34
N ILE A 396 1.92 5.99 3.59
CA ILE A 396 0.58 6.56 3.74
C ILE A 396 -0.49 5.51 3.39
N LEU A 397 -0.28 4.76 2.29
CA LEU A 397 -1.21 3.71 1.89
C LEU A 397 -1.32 2.62 2.97
N LEU A 398 -0.18 2.17 3.51
CA LEU A 398 -0.13 1.17 4.59
C LEU A 398 -0.84 1.70 5.85
N ALA A 399 -0.57 2.94 6.26
CA ALA A 399 -1.25 3.56 7.40
C ALA A 399 -2.76 3.63 7.18
N GLY A 400 -3.21 4.01 5.98
CA GLY A 400 -4.64 4.02 5.60
C GLY A 400 -5.28 2.64 5.70
N VAL A 401 -4.60 1.60 5.18
CA VAL A 401 -5.08 0.20 5.27
C VAL A 401 -5.16 -0.27 6.72
N LEU A 402 -4.16 0.05 7.57
CA LEU A 402 -4.17 -0.33 8.98
C LEU A 402 -5.30 0.35 9.76
N VAL A 403 -5.57 1.63 9.49
CA VAL A 403 -6.70 2.36 10.07
C VAL A 403 -8.03 1.73 9.64
N LEU A 404 -8.18 1.41 8.36
CA LEU A 404 -9.38 0.75 7.85
C LEU A 404 -9.55 -0.66 8.44
N TYR A 405 -8.47 -1.42 8.57
CA TYR A 405 -8.48 -2.73 9.23
C TYR A 405 -8.93 -2.61 10.69
N TRP A 406 -8.37 -1.65 11.43
CA TRP A 406 -8.75 -1.41 12.82
C TRP A 406 -10.22 -0.99 12.96
N ALA A 407 -10.71 -0.10 12.08
CA ALA A 407 -12.11 0.32 12.07
C ALA A 407 -13.04 -0.86 11.75
N TYR A 408 -12.66 -1.67 10.77
CA TYR A 408 -13.38 -2.89 10.39
C TYR A 408 -13.46 -3.89 11.57
N ASP A 409 -12.34 -4.17 12.23
CA ASP A 409 -12.28 -5.06 13.39
C ASP A 409 -13.20 -4.60 14.51
N LYS A 410 -13.24 -3.29 14.78
CA LYS A 410 -14.11 -2.71 15.79
C LYS A 410 -15.60 -2.78 15.43
N VAL A 411 -15.97 -2.71 14.14
CA VAL A 411 -17.38 -2.71 13.67
C VAL A 411 -17.92 -4.12 13.57
N ILE A 412 -17.15 -5.06 13.02
CA ILE A 412 -17.60 -6.44 12.76
C ILE A 412 -17.25 -7.38 13.93
N GLY A 413 -16.25 -7.01 14.74
CA GLY A 413 -15.88 -7.73 15.95
C GLY A 413 -15.38 -9.14 15.65
N ILE A 414 -14.11 -9.25 15.22
CA ILE A 414 -13.45 -10.57 15.01
C ILE A 414 -13.48 -11.41 16.30
N ASP A 415 -13.46 -10.78 17.47
CA ASP A 415 -13.59 -11.43 18.78
C ASP A 415 -14.95 -12.12 19.02
N ASN A 416 -16.01 -11.75 18.29
CA ASN A 416 -17.30 -12.41 18.32
C ASN A 416 -17.39 -13.64 17.41
N MET A 417 -16.40 -13.89 16.58
CA MET A 417 -16.26 -15.09 15.77
C MET A 417 -15.59 -16.21 16.57
N LYS A 418 -16.09 -16.50 17.77
CA LYS A 418 -15.77 -17.78 18.43
C LYS A 418 -16.43 -18.85 17.58
N LEU A 419 -15.60 -19.43 16.72
CA LEU A 419 -15.88 -20.73 16.12
C LEU A 419 -16.09 -21.69 17.30
N GLY A 420 -17.35 -22.06 17.53
CA GLY A 420 -17.74 -23.01 18.55
C GLY A 420 -17.14 -24.38 18.31
#